data_aa7a59ca862cc30e49c966eed6296def
#
_entry.id   aa7a59ca862cc30e49c966eed6296def
#
_cell.length_a   1.000
_cell.length_b   1.000
_cell.length_c   1.000
_cell.angle_alpha   90.00
_cell.angle_beta   90.00
_cell.angle_gamma   90.00
#
_symmetry.space_group_name_H-M   'P 1'
#
loop_
_entity.id
_entity.type
_entity.pdbx_description
1 polymer ?
#
loop_
_entity_poly.entity_id
_entity_poly.type
_entity_poly.pdbx_seq_one_letter_code
_entity_poly.pdbx_strand_id
1 'polypeptide(L)'
;MEAYNEIFQNHKKKDYIRQVPKSEVVEQWFLPHFPVVKEERVTTKVCVVFDAAAKHNGKSLNDTIWLGPKLKRELVDVLTRFRRAPVVLSADISEMFLQVELQYKERP
;
A
#
# COMPACT_ATOMS: atom_id res chain seq x y z
N MET A 1 1.35 -20.69 1.56
CA MET A 1 0.91 -20.13 2.88
C MET A 1 2.06 -19.55 3.67
N GLU A 2 3.21 -20.19 3.77
CA GLU A 2 4.37 -19.71 4.52
C GLU A 2 4.86 -18.31 4.08
N ALA A 3 5.11 -18.11 2.79
CA ALA A 3 5.56 -16.83 2.26
C ALA A 3 4.59 -15.65 2.55
N TYR A 4 3.30 -15.91 2.61
CA TYR A 4 2.30 -14.91 2.97
C TYR A 4 2.40 -14.50 4.45
N ASN A 5 2.53 -15.46 5.34
CA ASN A 5 2.69 -15.20 6.77
C ASN A 5 4.02 -14.50 7.06
N GLU A 6 5.08 -14.84 6.32
CA GLU A 6 6.39 -14.21 6.45
C GLU A 6 6.33 -12.70 6.15
N ILE A 7 5.52 -12.26 5.17
CA ILE A 7 5.34 -10.85 4.86
C ILE A 7 4.79 -10.10 6.08
N PHE A 8 3.74 -10.61 6.73
CA PHE A 8 3.20 -9.98 7.94
C PHE A 8 4.20 -9.96 9.09
N GLN A 9 4.97 -11.02 9.28
CA GLN A 9 6.02 -11.04 10.30
C GLN A 9 7.11 -9.99 10.01
N ASN A 10 7.48 -9.82 8.75
CA ASN A 10 8.43 -8.79 8.35
C ASN A 10 7.88 -7.38 8.55
N HIS A 11 6.60 -7.13 8.20
CA HIS A 11 5.95 -5.85 8.45
C HIS A 11 5.87 -5.53 9.95
N LYS A 12 5.60 -6.55 10.79
CA LYS A 12 5.62 -6.40 12.24
C LYS A 12 7.02 -6.08 12.78
N LYS A 13 8.07 -6.75 12.26
CA LYS A 13 9.47 -6.47 12.65
C LYS A 13 9.94 -5.06 12.27
N LYS A 14 9.38 -4.49 11.20
CA LYS A 14 9.67 -3.14 10.72
C LYS A 14 8.76 -2.07 11.33
N ASP A 15 7.89 -2.44 12.27
CA ASP A 15 6.89 -1.57 12.91
C ASP A 15 5.90 -0.91 11.92
N TYR A 16 5.71 -1.49 10.73
CA TYR A 16 4.71 -1.02 9.76
C TYR A 16 3.29 -1.36 10.18
N ILE A 17 3.13 -2.44 10.95
CA ILE A 17 1.84 -2.90 11.47
C ILE A 17 1.98 -3.27 12.94
N ARG A 18 0.92 -3.05 13.69
CA ARG A 18 0.79 -3.53 15.08
C ARG A 18 -0.42 -4.43 15.26
N GLN A 19 -0.38 -5.28 16.24
CA GLN A 19 -1.55 -6.04 16.67
C GLN A 19 -2.42 -5.15 17.55
N VAL A 20 -3.68 -4.98 17.19
CA VAL A 20 -4.64 -4.20 17.96
C VAL A 20 -5.34 -5.12 18.96
N PRO A 21 -5.33 -4.82 20.27
CA PRO A 21 -6.08 -5.56 21.26
C PRO A 21 -7.58 -5.46 21.01
N LYS A 22 -8.33 -6.52 21.25
CA LYS A 22 -9.80 -6.54 21.08
C LYS A 22 -10.52 -5.46 21.88
N SER A 23 -9.96 -5.02 22.99
CA SER A 23 -10.49 -3.97 23.85
C SER A 23 -10.40 -2.55 23.27
N GLU A 24 -9.55 -2.34 22.28
CA GLU A 24 -9.38 -1.05 21.60
C GLU A 24 -10.26 -0.90 20.34
N VAL A 25 -11.05 -1.91 20.02
CA VAL A 25 -11.91 -1.90 18.81
C VAL A 25 -13.19 -1.11 19.11
N VAL A 26 -13.20 0.18 18.76
CA VAL A 26 -14.39 1.04 18.94
C VAL A 26 -15.08 1.27 17.60
N GLU A 27 -14.38 1.85 16.63
CA GLU A 27 -14.88 2.06 15.27
C GLU A 27 -13.74 1.74 14.29
N GLN A 28 -13.82 0.62 13.60
CA GLN A 28 -12.75 0.17 12.73
C GLN A 28 -13.28 -0.29 11.40
N TRP A 29 -12.45 -0.11 10.36
CA TRP A 29 -12.71 -0.62 9.03
C TRP A 29 -11.85 -1.86 8.77
N PHE A 30 -12.48 -3.01 8.64
CA PHE A 30 -11.80 -4.26 8.34
C PHE A 30 -11.69 -4.45 6.83
N LEU A 31 -10.47 -4.47 6.31
CA LEU A 31 -10.22 -4.73 4.89
C LEU A 31 -9.95 -6.22 4.68
N PRO A 32 -10.68 -6.87 3.77
CA PRO A 32 -10.28 -8.17 3.26
C PRO A 32 -8.89 -8.08 2.62
N HIS A 33 -8.07 -9.09 2.80
CA HIS A 33 -6.76 -9.16 2.17
C HIS A 33 -6.48 -10.55 1.61
N PHE A 34 -5.73 -10.61 0.51
CA PHE A 34 -5.39 -11.84 -0.18
C PHE A 34 -4.01 -11.76 -0.83
N PRO A 35 -3.35 -12.92 -1.05
CA PRO A 35 -2.09 -12.96 -1.76
C PRO A 35 -2.30 -12.81 -3.27
N VAL A 36 -1.46 -11.99 -3.90
CA VAL A 36 -1.26 -11.99 -5.34
C VAL A 36 0.11 -12.58 -5.62
N VAL A 37 0.15 -13.69 -6.32
CA VAL A 37 1.37 -14.38 -6.70
C VAL A 37 1.77 -13.93 -8.10
N LYS A 38 2.96 -13.36 -8.23
CA LYS A 38 3.56 -13.02 -9.52
C LYS A 38 4.67 -14.02 -9.80
N GLU A 39 4.46 -14.84 -10.81
CA GLU A 39 5.48 -15.77 -11.32
C GLU A 39 6.32 -15.01 -12.35
N GLU A 40 7.44 -14.46 -11.92
CA GLU A 40 8.47 -13.95 -12.81
C GLU A 40 9.44 -15.09 -13.14
N ARG A 41 10.10 -15.02 -14.31
CA ARG A 41 10.92 -16.13 -14.85
C ARG A 41 12.01 -16.66 -13.90
N VAL A 42 12.38 -15.91 -12.88
CA VAL A 42 13.47 -16.26 -11.96
C VAL A 42 13.02 -16.34 -10.50
N THR A 43 11.99 -15.59 -10.09
CA THR A 43 11.54 -15.55 -8.70
C THR A 43 10.02 -15.46 -8.60
N THR A 44 9.44 -16.22 -7.68
CA THR A 44 8.02 -16.08 -7.32
C THR A 44 7.90 -14.99 -6.26
N LYS A 45 7.19 -13.91 -6.60
CA LYS A 45 6.91 -12.83 -5.66
C LYS A 45 5.47 -12.91 -5.17
N VAL A 46 5.29 -12.97 -3.87
CA VAL A 46 3.99 -12.87 -3.21
C VAL A 46 3.78 -11.43 -2.74
N CYS A 47 2.64 -10.84 -3.09
CA CYS A 47 2.25 -9.51 -2.61
C CYS A 47 0.93 -9.63 -1.84
N VAL A 48 0.84 -8.98 -0.69
CA VAL A 48 -0.43 -8.84 0.04
C VAL A 48 -1.20 -7.67 -0.55
N VAL A 49 -2.44 -7.91 -0.94
CA VAL A 49 -3.35 -6.87 -1.44
C VAL A 49 -4.49 -6.71 -0.46
N PHE A 50 -4.76 -5.48 -0.06
CA PHE A 50 -5.90 -5.09 0.76
C PHE A 50 -7.01 -4.55 -0.15
N ASP A 51 -8.20 -5.12 -0.04
CA ASP A 51 -9.34 -4.74 -0.89
C ASP A 51 -10.14 -3.59 -0.28
N ALA A 52 -9.75 -2.36 -0.62
CA ALA A 52 -10.46 -1.16 -0.19
C ALA A 52 -11.77 -0.92 -0.97
N ALA A 53 -12.04 -1.70 -2.02
CA ALA A 53 -13.31 -1.66 -2.78
C ALA A 53 -14.36 -2.64 -2.23
N ALA A 54 -13.97 -3.55 -1.35
CA ALA A 54 -14.90 -4.48 -0.71
C ALA A 54 -15.97 -3.71 0.06
N LYS A 55 -17.24 -4.03 -0.23
CA LYS A 55 -18.38 -3.34 0.37
C LYS A 55 -18.86 -4.04 1.64
N HIS A 56 -19.08 -3.26 2.69
CA HIS A 56 -19.81 -3.65 3.88
C HIS A 56 -21.01 -2.71 4.07
N ASN A 57 -22.22 -3.25 4.19
CA ASN A 57 -23.45 -2.45 4.26
C ASN A 57 -23.59 -1.43 3.10
N GLY A 58 -23.19 -1.81 1.89
CA GLY A 58 -23.29 -1.00 0.68
C GLY A 58 -22.21 0.08 0.51
N LYS A 59 -21.30 0.27 1.47
CA LYS A 59 -20.20 1.23 1.45
C LYS A 59 -18.85 0.53 1.39
N SER A 60 -17.90 1.08 0.66
CA SER A 60 -16.51 0.65 0.65
C SER A 60 -15.60 1.73 1.26
N LEU A 61 -14.39 1.36 1.66
CA LEU A 61 -13.42 2.34 2.13
C LEU A 61 -13.13 3.38 1.05
N ASN A 62 -13.01 2.97 -0.21
CA ASN A 62 -12.80 3.86 -1.34
C ASN A 62 -13.92 4.91 -1.52
N ASP A 63 -15.15 4.59 -1.14
CA ASP A 63 -16.28 5.53 -1.22
C ASP A 63 -16.22 6.61 -0.13
N THR A 64 -15.45 6.38 0.93
CA THR A 64 -15.35 7.28 2.10
C THR A 64 -14.08 8.11 2.13
N ILE A 65 -13.04 7.69 1.40
CA ILE A 65 -11.77 8.42 1.33
C ILE A 65 -11.92 9.65 0.45
N TRP A 66 -11.53 10.80 0.98
CA TRP A 66 -11.41 12.02 0.19
C TRP A 66 -10.23 11.91 -0.77
N LEU A 67 -10.52 11.94 -2.06
CA LEU A 67 -9.51 12.05 -3.12
C LEU A 67 -9.00 13.48 -3.16
N GLY A 68 -7.80 13.72 -2.64
CA GLY A 68 -7.14 15.01 -2.76
C GLY A 68 -6.86 15.41 -4.21
N PRO A 69 -6.23 16.59 -4.44
CA PRO A 69 -5.91 17.05 -5.79
C PRO A 69 -4.95 16.07 -6.51
N LYS A 70 -5.08 15.99 -7.82
CA LYS A 70 -4.20 15.16 -8.66
C LYS A 70 -2.78 15.74 -8.65
N LEU A 71 -1.87 15.15 -7.88
CA LEU A 71 -0.49 15.61 -7.74
C LEU A 71 0.45 15.07 -8.83
N LYS A 72 0.03 14.04 -9.54
CA LYS A 72 0.84 13.43 -10.61
C LYS A 72 0.88 14.33 -11.84
N ARG A 73 2.07 14.59 -12.34
CA ARG A 73 2.27 15.22 -13.65
C ARG A 73 1.85 14.28 -14.76
N GLU A 74 1.44 14.84 -15.89
CA GLU A 74 1.14 14.05 -17.08
C GLU A 74 2.42 13.32 -17.56
N LEU A 75 2.25 12.08 -18.00
CA LEU A 75 3.37 11.23 -18.41
C LEU A 75 4.19 11.85 -19.54
N VAL A 76 3.51 12.52 -20.48
CA VAL A 76 4.17 13.19 -21.61
C VAL A 76 5.13 14.28 -21.14
N ASP A 77 4.71 15.09 -20.16
CA ASP A 77 5.56 16.14 -19.58
C ASP A 77 6.79 15.56 -18.89
N VAL A 78 6.61 14.47 -18.17
CA VAL A 78 7.71 13.76 -17.50
C VAL A 78 8.69 13.23 -18.54
N LEU A 79 8.22 12.53 -19.57
CA LEU A 79 9.06 11.96 -20.62
C LEU A 79 9.80 13.02 -21.44
N THR A 80 9.14 14.15 -21.73
CA THR A 80 9.76 15.25 -22.46
C THR A 80 10.90 15.87 -21.66
N ARG A 81 10.69 16.08 -20.36
CA ARG A 81 11.73 16.60 -19.45
C ARG A 81 12.88 15.61 -19.27
N PHE A 82 12.55 14.32 -19.17
CA PHE A 82 13.52 13.24 -19.03
C PHE A 82 14.53 13.22 -20.20
N ARG A 83 14.08 13.54 -21.42
CA ARG A 83 14.93 13.56 -22.64
C ARG A 83 15.80 14.80 -22.77
N ARG A 84 15.62 15.83 -21.96
CA ARG A 84 16.39 17.09 -22.07
C ARG A 84 17.79 17.02 -21.48
N ALA A 85 18.03 16.10 -20.56
CA ALA A 85 19.32 15.96 -19.89
C ALA A 85 20.18 14.88 -20.57
N PRO A 86 21.51 15.10 -20.69
CA PRO A 86 22.42 14.09 -21.23
C PRO A 86 22.60 12.90 -20.28
N VAL A 87 22.39 13.09 -18.98
CA VAL A 87 22.44 12.04 -17.96
C VAL A 87 21.12 12.03 -17.21
N VAL A 88 20.54 10.86 -17.10
CA VAL A 88 19.25 10.67 -16.44
C VAL A 88 19.38 9.60 -15.36
N LEU A 89 18.79 9.86 -14.22
CA LEU A 89 18.71 8.92 -13.10
C LEU A 89 17.25 8.52 -12.89
N SER A 90 17.02 7.24 -12.66
CA SER A 90 15.74 6.70 -12.26
C SER A 90 15.91 5.93 -10.95
N ALA A 91 15.01 6.15 -10.01
CA ALA A 91 15.00 5.46 -8.73
C ALA A 91 13.57 5.15 -8.31
N ASP A 92 13.42 4.14 -7.49
CA ASP A 92 12.15 3.77 -6.89
C ASP A 92 12.29 3.72 -5.36
N ILE A 93 11.22 4.03 -4.66
CA ILE A 93 11.18 3.99 -3.20
C ILE A 93 10.65 2.61 -2.78
N SER A 94 11.52 1.83 -2.16
CA SER A 94 11.13 0.52 -1.63
C SER A 94 10.04 0.66 -0.58
N GLU A 95 8.97 -0.13 -0.73
CA GLU A 95 7.84 -0.15 0.21
C GLU A 95 7.22 1.24 0.47
N MET A 96 7.17 2.09 -0.57
CA MET A 96 6.84 3.53 -0.48
C MET A 96 5.60 3.81 0.38
N PHE A 97 4.50 3.09 0.19
CA PHE A 97 3.27 3.32 0.95
C PHE A 97 3.42 3.00 2.44
N LEU A 98 4.27 2.05 2.79
CA LEU A 98 4.53 1.65 4.17
C LEU A 98 5.50 2.60 4.89
N GLN A 99 6.15 3.52 4.14
CA GLN A 99 7.01 4.56 4.71
C GLN A 99 6.19 5.78 5.20
N VAL A 100 4.89 5.85 4.87
CA VAL A 100 4.02 6.92 5.33
C VAL A 100 3.40 6.54 6.66
N GLU A 101 3.82 7.21 7.72
CA GLU A 101 3.29 6.98 9.06
C GLU A 101 1.97 7.73 9.24
N LEU A 102 0.93 7.01 9.68
CA LEU A 102 -0.35 7.63 10.05
C LEU A 102 -0.23 8.33 11.41
N GLN A 103 -0.86 9.50 11.54
CA GLN A 103 -0.93 10.20 12.82
C GLN A 103 -1.64 9.33 13.85
N TYR A 104 -1.21 9.42 15.11
CA TYR A 104 -1.74 8.56 16.18
C TYR A 104 -3.28 8.60 16.29
N LYS A 105 -3.88 9.78 16.14
CA LYS A 105 -5.34 9.97 16.19
C LYS A 105 -6.11 9.35 15.02
N GLU A 106 -5.42 8.98 13.93
CA GLU A 106 -6.00 8.39 12.72
C GLU A 106 -5.74 6.88 12.64
N ARG A 107 -5.05 6.35 13.66
CA ARG A 107 -4.84 4.90 13.78
C ARG A 107 -6.04 4.27 14.45
N PRO A 108 -6.45 3.07 14.00
CA PRO A 108 -7.50 2.30 14.65
C PRO A 108 -7.11 1.87 16.07
#